data_43e6e342f2f530f5a6fefd2c5f93eff3
#
_entry.id   43e6e342f2f530f5a6fefd2c5f93eff3
#
_cell.length_a   1.000
_cell.length_b   1.000
_cell.length_c   1.000
_cell.angle_alpha   90.00
_cell.angle_beta   90.00
_cell.angle_gamma   90.00
#
_symmetry.space_group_name_H-M   'P 1'
#
loop_
_entity.id
_entity.type
_entity.pdbx_description
1 polymer ?
#
loop_
_entity_poly.entity_id
_entity_poly.type
_entity_poly.pdbx_seq_one_letter_code
_entity_poly.pdbx_strand_id
1 'polypeptide(L)'
;MIGTSGSGPRSPDAFYGWWMVGLASLAGALTGPGQSIGVSVFRESIAEDLHTTDTAVSAAYLVGTLLASMTLPRIGRWVDEVGSRRAMTIVSVAFSLALAHMAIVGHVIWLAAGFLGIRMLGQGALALVAQVSVTHWFDTRRGLALGMTMTFTAAGMAVVPLLLSLGASAWGARSTWLVAAAIILVAVLAIARLGIVDQPEDLGQARDGGGGGGREISFQVDQGIGRSEVLRSASFWMLAAVASANSVLITGMVFHQTNVLGELGYSNTAAAAMFLPQAIGAIAGGLTFGWACDHRGRFLMPAAVAALLAAGCLLGGLGSSSGTVFAYSIVLGVCTGGGAAVNGTLLPALFGLRNIGTLTGFLKVISVMSTAIGPLAFSIGADVFGTYRGALVVFGIWPAVLVAAAVIWRPGRA
;
A
#
# COMPACT_ATOMS: atom_id res chain seq x y z
N MET A 1 -42.86 -46.91 -19.58
CA MET A 1 -41.66 -46.47 -20.23
C MET A 1 -41.81 -44.97 -20.50
N ILE A 2 -41.27 -44.14 -19.65
CA ILE A 2 -41.20 -42.69 -19.85
C ILE A 2 -39.72 -42.34 -19.60
N GLY A 3 -39.04 -41.97 -20.70
CA GLY A 3 -37.64 -41.64 -20.70
C GLY A 3 -37.37 -40.33 -19.99
N THR A 4 -36.52 -40.37 -18.97
CA THR A 4 -35.92 -39.18 -18.34
C THR A 4 -34.91 -38.60 -19.30
N SER A 5 -35.23 -37.44 -19.88
CA SER A 5 -34.32 -36.62 -20.65
C SER A 5 -33.16 -36.16 -19.74
N GLY A 6 -31.99 -36.73 -19.99
CA GLY A 6 -30.75 -36.29 -19.37
C GLY A 6 -30.46 -34.83 -19.76
N SER A 7 -30.42 -33.96 -18.79
CA SER A 7 -29.78 -32.64 -18.91
C SER A 7 -28.30 -32.89 -19.18
N GLY A 8 -27.87 -32.63 -20.41
CA GLY A 8 -26.44 -32.64 -20.77
C GLY A 8 -25.63 -31.74 -19.84
N PRO A 9 -24.31 -31.98 -19.71
CA PRO A 9 -23.46 -31.18 -18.88
C PRO A 9 -23.49 -29.72 -19.37
N ARG A 10 -24.00 -28.82 -18.51
CA ARG A 10 -23.82 -27.39 -18.73
C ARG A 10 -22.32 -27.15 -18.88
N SER A 11 -21.90 -26.40 -19.90
CA SER A 11 -20.55 -25.91 -20.02
C SER A 11 -20.11 -25.38 -18.65
N PRO A 12 -18.90 -25.69 -18.19
CA PRO A 12 -18.44 -25.16 -16.91
C PRO A 12 -18.49 -23.67 -16.99
N ASP A 13 -19.44 -23.05 -16.30
CA ASP A 13 -19.49 -21.59 -16.16
C ASP A 13 -18.11 -21.16 -15.65
N ALA A 14 -17.52 -20.16 -16.30
CA ALA A 14 -16.18 -19.71 -15.98
C ALA A 14 -16.09 -19.40 -14.46
N PHE A 15 -15.05 -19.91 -13.81
CA PHE A 15 -14.86 -19.74 -12.38
C PHE A 15 -14.87 -18.25 -11.98
N TYR A 16 -15.89 -17.88 -11.20
CA TYR A 16 -16.16 -16.47 -10.85
C TYR A 16 -15.05 -15.85 -9.97
N GLY A 17 -14.23 -16.66 -9.31
CA GLY A 17 -13.10 -16.20 -8.49
C GLY A 17 -12.16 -15.24 -9.22
N TRP A 18 -11.95 -15.41 -10.54
CA TRP A 18 -11.11 -14.47 -11.32
C TRP A 18 -11.78 -13.11 -11.55
N TRP A 19 -13.13 -13.07 -11.63
CA TRP A 19 -13.88 -11.82 -11.61
C TRP A 19 -13.75 -11.12 -10.26
N MET A 20 -13.76 -11.86 -9.16
CA MET A 20 -13.50 -11.32 -7.82
C MET A 20 -12.11 -10.68 -7.73
N VAL A 21 -11.08 -11.28 -8.33
CA VAL A 21 -9.73 -10.67 -8.43
C VAL A 21 -9.79 -9.32 -9.16
N GLY A 22 -10.46 -9.25 -10.30
CA GLY A 22 -10.61 -8.00 -11.07
C GLY A 22 -11.36 -6.92 -10.29
N LEU A 23 -12.50 -7.26 -9.70
CA LEU A 23 -13.33 -6.34 -8.92
C LEU A 23 -12.64 -5.85 -7.65
N ALA A 24 -11.94 -6.74 -6.93
CA ALA A 24 -11.16 -6.39 -5.76
C ALA A 24 -9.97 -5.48 -6.12
N SER A 25 -9.32 -5.75 -7.26
CA SER A 25 -8.24 -4.89 -7.77
C SER A 25 -8.73 -3.48 -8.08
N LEU A 26 -9.89 -3.37 -8.73
CA LEU A 26 -10.51 -2.07 -9.02
C LEU A 26 -10.92 -1.34 -7.74
N ALA A 27 -11.56 -2.03 -6.79
CA ALA A 27 -11.91 -1.46 -5.48
C ALA A 27 -10.64 -1.00 -4.73
N GLY A 28 -9.58 -1.80 -4.78
CA GLY A 28 -8.27 -1.45 -4.24
C GLY A 28 -7.66 -0.20 -4.88
N ALA A 29 -7.71 -0.08 -6.21
CA ALA A 29 -7.23 1.11 -6.93
C ALA A 29 -8.02 2.38 -6.55
N LEU A 30 -9.32 2.24 -6.36
CA LEU A 30 -10.22 3.32 -5.93
C LEU A 30 -9.96 3.81 -4.49
N THR A 31 -9.10 3.14 -3.71
CA THR A 31 -8.62 3.68 -2.42
C THR A 31 -7.64 4.84 -2.60
N GLY A 32 -7.13 5.07 -3.81
CA GLY A 32 -6.08 6.04 -4.13
C GLY A 32 -6.25 7.44 -3.55
N PRO A 33 -7.44 8.08 -3.59
CA PRO A 33 -7.65 9.39 -2.95
C PRO A 33 -7.41 9.40 -1.44
N GLY A 34 -7.58 8.26 -0.74
CA GLY A 34 -7.27 8.09 0.69
C GLY A 34 -5.82 7.67 0.97
N GLN A 35 -5.01 7.47 -0.05
CA GLN A 35 -3.60 7.11 0.06
C GLN A 35 -2.69 8.33 0.09
N SER A 36 -1.45 8.15 0.54
CA SER A 36 -0.45 9.24 0.56
C SER A 36 -0.23 9.85 -0.83
N ILE A 37 -0.27 9.03 -1.88
CA ILE A 37 -0.13 9.44 -3.28
C ILE A 37 -1.28 10.36 -3.76
N GLY A 38 -2.51 10.13 -3.28
CA GLY A 38 -3.65 10.97 -3.61
C GLY A 38 -3.61 12.29 -2.83
N VAL A 39 -3.27 12.23 -1.54
CA VAL A 39 -3.15 13.42 -0.68
C VAL A 39 -2.04 14.35 -1.16
N SER A 40 -0.94 13.81 -1.68
CA SER A 40 0.21 14.62 -2.16
C SER A 40 -0.19 15.67 -3.20
N VAL A 41 -1.18 15.37 -4.03
CA VAL A 41 -1.69 16.28 -5.09
C VAL A 41 -2.37 17.52 -4.52
N PHE A 42 -3.06 17.37 -3.37
CA PHE A 42 -3.85 18.46 -2.77
C PHE A 42 -3.14 19.20 -1.65
N ARG A 43 -1.97 18.74 -1.24
CA ARG A 43 -1.27 19.22 -0.06
C ARG A 43 -1.00 20.73 -0.10
N GLU A 44 -0.51 21.25 -1.22
CA GLU A 44 -0.25 22.66 -1.43
C GLU A 44 -1.55 23.49 -1.33
N SER A 45 -2.58 23.11 -2.09
CA SER A 45 -3.89 23.76 -2.01
C SER A 45 -4.51 23.73 -0.61
N ILE A 46 -4.30 22.63 0.14
CA ILE A 46 -4.77 22.53 1.54
C ILE A 46 -4.01 23.52 2.43
N ALA A 47 -2.69 23.63 2.28
CA ALA A 47 -1.87 24.56 3.06
C ALA A 47 -2.27 26.02 2.78
N GLU A 48 -2.47 26.36 1.51
CA GLU A 48 -2.91 27.69 1.08
C GLU A 48 -4.33 28.01 1.57
N ASP A 49 -5.31 27.12 1.34
CA ASP A 49 -6.70 27.32 1.74
C ASP A 49 -6.89 27.50 3.25
N LEU A 50 -6.05 26.81 4.05
CA LEU A 50 -6.07 26.89 5.51
C LEU A 50 -5.12 27.95 6.09
N HIS A 51 -4.40 28.70 5.24
CA HIS A 51 -3.36 29.66 5.65
C HIS A 51 -2.40 29.06 6.68
N THR A 52 -1.90 27.84 6.41
CA THR A 52 -1.09 27.06 7.34
C THR A 52 0.20 26.57 6.68
N THR A 53 1.09 25.99 7.50
CA THR A 53 2.38 25.46 7.02
C THR A 53 2.25 24.00 6.57
N ASP A 54 3.15 23.56 5.69
CA ASP A 54 3.30 22.16 5.28
C ASP A 54 3.52 21.25 6.50
N THR A 55 4.24 21.72 7.50
CA THR A 55 4.48 21.01 8.76
C THR A 55 3.17 20.77 9.53
N ALA A 56 2.26 21.78 9.56
CA ALA A 56 0.96 21.61 10.21
C ALA A 56 0.05 20.60 9.45
N VAL A 57 0.05 20.65 8.10
CA VAL A 57 -0.67 19.66 7.27
C VAL A 57 -0.10 18.25 7.51
N SER A 58 1.22 18.11 7.56
CA SER A 58 1.89 16.83 7.81
C SER A 58 1.66 16.32 9.23
N ALA A 59 1.57 17.20 10.23
CA ALA A 59 1.21 16.85 11.60
C ALA A 59 -0.24 16.37 11.69
N ALA A 60 -1.18 17.04 11.02
CA ALA A 60 -2.57 16.58 10.93
C ALA A 60 -2.65 15.19 10.26
N TYR A 61 -1.86 14.96 9.21
CA TYR A 61 -1.75 13.66 8.55
C TYR A 61 -1.19 12.57 9.47
N LEU A 62 -0.15 12.88 10.25
CA LEU A 62 0.42 11.98 11.25
C LEU A 62 -0.66 11.54 12.25
N VAL A 63 -1.35 12.51 12.88
CA VAL A 63 -2.39 12.24 13.88
C VAL A 63 -3.50 11.39 13.27
N GLY A 64 -4.04 11.80 12.12
CA GLY A 64 -5.09 11.07 11.43
C GLY A 64 -4.69 9.63 11.07
N THR A 65 -3.47 9.43 10.57
CA THR A 65 -2.96 8.10 10.18
C THR A 65 -2.71 7.20 11.39
N LEU A 66 -2.14 7.73 12.48
CA LEU A 66 -1.93 6.96 13.70
C LEU A 66 -3.27 6.49 14.30
N LEU A 67 -4.23 7.39 14.44
CA LEU A 67 -5.57 7.05 14.94
C LEU A 67 -6.27 6.03 14.02
N ALA A 68 -6.17 6.20 12.69
CA ALA A 68 -6.69 5.24 11.72
C ALA A 68 -6.09 3.85 11.92
N SER A 69 -4.78 3.75 12.13
CA SER A 69 -4.09 2.46 12.30
C SER A 69 -4.58 1.68 13.52
N MET A 70 -4.95 2.38 14.61
CA MET A 70 -5.46 1.76 15.83
C MET A 70 -6.86 1.13 15.64
N THR A 71 -7.60 1.52 14.62
CA THR A 71 -8.93 0.97 14.33
C THR A 71 -8.89 -0.30 13.48
N LEU A 72 -7.80 -0.55 12.75
CA LEU A 72 -7.69 -1.66 11.78
C LEU A 72 -8.01 -3.05 12.34
N PRO A 73 -7.57 -3.43 13.57
CA PRO A 73 -7.91 -4.75 14.12
C PRO A 73 -9.41 -4.91 14.41
N ARG A 74 -10.10 -3.80 14.75
CA ARG A 74 -11.55 -3.81 14.96
C ARG A 74 -12.30 -3.90 13.64
N ILE A 75 -11.82 -3.17 12.62
CA ILE A 75 -12.37 -3.21 11.27
C ILE A 75 -12.25 -4.62 10.69
N GLY A 76 -11.11 -5.29 10.86
CA GLY A 76 -10.93 -6.67 10.40
C GLY A 76 -11.98 -7.63 10.97
N ARG A 77 -12.15 -7.63 12.29
CA ARG A 77 -13.18 -8.46 12.96
C ARG A 77 -14.59 -8.13 12.48
N TRP A 78 -14.90 -6.85 12.34
CA TRP A 78 -16.20 -6.42 11.84
C TRP A 78 -16.44 -6.90 10.39
N VAL A 79 -15.43 -6.89 9.54
CA VAL A 79 -15.53 -7.41 8.16
C VAL A 79 -15.80 -8.92 8.16
N ASP A 80 -15.13 -9.66 9.03
CA ASP A 80 -15.34 -11.12 9.17
C ASP A 80 -16.76 -11.45 9.64
N GLU A 81 -17.35 -10.62 10.51
CA GLU A 81 -18.70 -10.80 11.04
C GLU A 81 -19.81 -10.42 10.02
N VAL A 82 -19.59 -9.34 9.26
CA VAL A 82 -20.64 -8.74 8.40
C VAL A 82 -20.62 -9.30 6.97
N GLY A 83 -19.48 -9.85 6.54
CA GLY A 83 -19.21 -10.30 5.17
C GLY A 83 -18.71 -9.18 4.26
N SER A 84 -17.98 -9.56 3.22
CA SER A 84 -17.27 -8.63 2.32
C SER A 84 -18.22 -7.70 1.56
N ARG A 85 -19.35 -8.22 1.07
CA ARG A 85 -20.34 -7.45 0.29
C ARG A 85 -20.96 -6.33 1.10
N ARG A 86 -21.43 -6.62 2.32
CA ARG A 86 -22.04 -5.60 3.21
C ARG A 86 -20.99 -4.63 3.71
N ALA A 87 -19.83 -5.13 4.11
CA ALA A 87 -18.73 -4.29 4.57
C ALA A 87 -18.30 -3.30 3.48
N MET A 88 -18.10 -3.75 2.23
CA MET A 88 -17.75 -2.87 1.11
C MET A 88 -18.83 -1.83 0.82
N THR A 89 -20.12 -2.20 0.92
CA THR A 89 -21.24 -1.28 0.78
C THR A 89 -21.20 -0.15 1.82
N ILE A 90 -21.02 -0.49 3.10
CA ILE A 90 -20.97 0.50 4.19
C ILE A 90 -19.74 1.38 4.06
N VAL A 91 -18.58 0.77 3.79
CA VAL A 91 -17.32 1.48 3.62
C VAL A 91 -17.35 2.42 2.43
N SER A 92 -18.01 2.06 1.31
CA SER A 92 -18.12 2.95 0.16
C SER A 92 -18.84 4.26 0.48
N VAL A 93 -19.95 4.17 1.21
CA VAL A 93 -20.71 5.36 1.67
C VAL A 93 -19.88 6.18 2.65
N ALA A 94 -19.31 5.53 3.67
CA ALA A 94 -18.52 6.23 4.69
C ALA A 94 -17.27 6.89 4.09
N PHE A 95 -16.57 6.21 3.16
CA PHE A 95 -15.39 6.75 2.50
C PHE A 95 -15.72 7.94 1.59
N SER A 96 -16.83 7.86 0.84
CA SER A 96 -17.33 9.00 0.06
C SER A 96 -17.65 10.20 0.94
N LEU A 97 -18.28 10.00 2.09
CA LEU A 97 -18.54 11.08 3.07
C LEU A 97 -17.23 11.67 3.61
N ALA A 98 -16.22 10.83 3.88
CA ALA A 98 -14.91 11.31 4.32
C ALA A 98 -14.20 12.14 3.24
N LEU A 99 -14.30 11.73 1.96
CA LEU A 99 -13.78 12.51 0.83
C LEU A 99 -14.55 13.82 0.64
N ALA A 100 -15.88 13.82 0.76
CA ALA A 100 -16.69 15.02 0.71
C ALA A 100 -16.36 15.98 1.87
N HIS A 101 -16.07 15.45 3.07
CA HIS A 101 -15.58 16.25 4.19
C HIS A 101 -14.28 16.99 3.84
N MET A 102 -13.35 16.37 3.11
CA MET A 102 -12.10 17.03 2.68
C MET A 102 -12.35 18.29 1.83
N ALA A 103 -13.47 18.34 1.10
CA ALA A 103 -13.83 19.51 0.29
C ALA A 103 -14.26 20.74 1.10
N ILE A 104 -14.71 20.52 2.34
CA ILE A 104 -15.28 21.59 3.21
C ILE A 104 -14.39 21.90 4.43
N VAL A 105 -13.21 21.30 4.50
CA VAL A 105 -12.27 21.55 5.61
C VAL A 105 -11.86 23.02 5.61
N GLY A 106 -12.04 23.67 6.77
CA GLY A 106 -11.66 25.06 6.99
C GLY A 106 -10.70 25.29 8.17
N HIS A 107 -10.23 24.23 8.83
CA HIS A 107 -9.32 24.32 9.97
C HIS A 107 -8.48 23.05 10.14
N VAL A 108 -7.25 23.17 10.67
CA VAL A 108 -6.28 22.06 10.81
C VAL A 108 -6.83 20.89 11.65
N ILE A 109 -7.65 21.15 12.68
CA ILE A 109 -8.26 20.09 13.49
C ILE A 109 -9.24 19.26 12.63
N TRP A 110 -10.07 19.93 11.84
CA TRP A 110 -10.99 19.26 10.92
C TRP A 110 -10.23 18.53 9.78
N LEU A 111 -9.06 19.04 9.40
CA LEU A 111 -8.16 18.36 8.48
C LEU A 111 -7.66 17.03 9.07
N ALA A 112 -7.26 17.03 10.35
CA ALA A 112 -6.83 15.78 11.00
C ALA A 112 -7.98 14.77 11.09
N ALA A 113 -9.23 15.21 11.33
CA ALA A 113 -10.40 14.36 11.28
C ALA A 113 -10.68 13.83 9.85
N GLY A 114 -10.50 14.67 8.82
CA GLY A 114 -10.57 14.27 7.41
C GLY A 114 -9.53 13.21 7.07
N PHE A 115 -8.27 13.42 7.47
CA PHE A 115 -7.21 12.43 7.28
C PHE A 115 -7.50 11.12 8.03
N LEU A 116 -8.00 11.18 9.27
CA LEU A 116 -8.48 10.00 9.97
C LEU A 116 -9.52 9.23 9.13
N GLY A 117 -10.53 9.93 8.63
CA GLY A 117 -11.59 9.34 7.82
C GLY A 117 -11.08 8.66 6.54
N ILE A 118 -10.34 9.39 5.70
CA ILE A 118 -9.87 8.86 4.42
C ILE A 118 -8.81 7.76 4.58
N ARG A 119 -7.97 7.83 5.62
CA ARG A 119 -6.97 6.80 5.92
C ARG A 119 -7.61 5.54 6.50
N MET A 120 -8.54 5.69 7.44
CA MET A 120 -9.25 4.56 8.04
C MET A 120 -10.13 3.83 7.02
N LEU A 121 -10.90 4.58 6.22
CA LEU A 121 -11.91 4.00 5.32
C LEU A 121 -11.31 3.61 3.96
N GLY A 122 -10.45 4.44 3.38
CA GLY A 122 -9.81 4.17 2.08
C GLY A 122 -8.66 3.18 2.22
N GLN A 123 -7.56 3.59 2.84
CA GLN A 123 -6.36 2.76 2.97
C GLN A 123 -6.58 1.55 3.90
N GLY A 124 -7.37 1.73 4.96
CA GLY A 124 -7.64 0.67 5.93
C GLY A 124 -8.76 -0.25 5.47
N ALA A 125 -10.00 0.18 5.65
CA ALA A 125 -11.17 -0.68 5.51
C ALA A 125 -11.41 -1.17 4.08
N LEU A 126 -11.46 -0.29 3.07
CA LEU A 126 -11.75 -0.68 1.69
C LEU A 126 -10.65 -1.59 1.12
N ALA A 127 -9.38 -1.28 1.37
CA ALA A 127 -8.27 -2.12 0.94
C ALA A 127 -8.30 -3.50 1.62
N LEU A 128 -8.66 -3.57 2.90
CA LEU A 128 -8.81 -4.83 3.64
C LEU A 128 -9.95 -5.66 3.07
N VAL A 129 -11.14 -5.06 2.90
CA VAL A 129 -12.32 -5.77 2.36
C VAL A 129 -12.05 -6.31 0.96
N ALA A 130 -11.38 -5.53 0.10
CA ALA A 130 -10.99 -5.97 -1.23
C ALA A 130 -10.08 -7.21 -1.19
N GLN A 131 -9.11 -7.26 -0.27
CA GLN A 131 -8.23 -8.43 -0.11
C GLN A 131 -8.97 -9.64 0.47
N VAL A 132 -9.78 -9.43 1.52
CA VAL A 132 -10.56 -10.49 2.18
C VAL A 132 -11.54 -11.11 1.21
N SER A 133 -12.23 -10.32 0.38
CA SER A 133 -13.18 -10.84 -0.60
C SER A 133 -12.57 -11.85 -1.58
N VAL A 134 -11.28 -11.71 -1.93
CA VAL A 134 -10.58 -12.67 -2.78
C VAL A 134 -10.17 -13.93 -2.02
N THR A 135 -9.80 -13.80 -0.74
CA THR A 135 -9.28 -14.95 0.03
C THR A 135 -10.30 -16.07 0.22
N HIS A 136 -11.58 -15.77 0.20
CA HIS A 136 -12.64 -16.76 0.35
C HIS A 136 -12.87 -17.65 -0.90
N TRP A 137 -12.40 -17.18 -2.06
CA TRP A 137 -12.59 -17.86 -3.35
C TRP A 137 -11.47 -18.83 -3.70
N PHE A 138 -10.30 -18.67 -3.09
CA PHE A 138 -9.11 -19.43 -3.42
C PHE A 138 -8.50 -20.11 -2.20
N ASP A 139 -8.06 -21.35 -2.42
CA ASP A 139 -7.35 -22.15 -1.42
C ASP A 139 -5.93 -22.46 -1.91
N THR A 140 -5.80 -23.29 -2.95
CA THR A 140 -4.51 -23.70 -3.52
C THR A 140 -3.84 -22.57 -4.30
N ARG A 141 -4.62 -21.69 -4.96
CA ARG A 141 -4.15 -20.57 -5.78
C ARG A 141 -4.24 -19.21 -5.07
N ARG A 142 -4.46 -19.20 -3.74
CA ARG A 142 -4.65 -17.97 -2.96
C ARG A 142 -3.49 -16.98 -3.12
N GLY A 143 -2.25 -17.48 -3.09
CA GLY A 143 -1.05 -16.63 -3.29
C GLY A 143 -1.04 -15.94 -4.65
N LEU A 144 -1.36 -16.67 -5.73
CA LEU A 144 -1.44 -16.11 -7.08
C LEU A 144 -2.57 -15.07 -7.18
N ALA A 145 -3.77 -15.39 -6.68
CA ALA A 145 -4.92 -14.49 -6.73
C ALA A 145 -4.66 -13.18 -5.97
N LEU A 146 -4.11 -13.25 -4.76
CA LEU A 146 -3.74 -12.07 -3.99
C LEU A 146 -2.59 -11.29 -4.65
N GLY A 147 -1.59 -11.97 -5.21
CA GLY A 147 -0.50 -11.34 -5.95
C GLY A 147 -1.00 -10.56 -7.16
N MET A 148 -1.91 -11.14 -7.95
CA MET A 148 -2.56 -10.45 -9.07
C MET A 148 -3.40 -9.26 -8.58
N THR A 149 -4.20 -9.44 -7.52
CA THR A 149 -4.99 -8.37 -6.92
C THR A 149 -4.11 -7.20 -6.51
N MET A 150 -3.01 -7.45 -5.81
CA MET A 150 -2.07 -6.41 -5.38
C MET A 150 -1.40 -5.71 -6.57
N THR A 151 -1.01 -6.46 -7.59
CA THR A 151 -0.36 -5.90 -8.80
C THR A 151 -1.31 -4.99 -9.58
N PHE A 152 -2.54 -5.43 -9.84
CA PHE A 152 -3.52 -4.62 -10.55
C PHE A 152 -4.01 -3.43 -9.71
N THR A 153 -4.14 -3.58 -8.39
CA THR A 153 -4.39 -2.47 -7.47
C THR A 153 -3.29 -1.41 -7.58
N ALA A 154 -2.03 -1.82 -7.54
CA ALA A 154 -0.90 -0.89 -7.64
C ALA A 154 -0.85 -0.18 -9.00
N ALA A 155 -1.10 -0.91 -10.09
CA ALA A 155 -1.16 -0.34 -11.43
C ALA A 155 -2.29 0.70 -11.58
N GLY A 156 -3.50 0.38 -11.09
CA GLY A 156 -4.63 1.31 -11.10
C GLY A 156 -4.38 2.53 -10.19
N MET A 157 -3.78 2.30 -9.03
CA MET A 157 -3.47 3.36 -8.07
C MET A 157 -2.45 4.37 -8.60
N ALA A 158 -1.54 3.97 -9.49
CA ALA A 158 -0.56 4.86 -10.11
C ALA A 158 -1.19 5.93 -11.02
N VAL A 159 -2.38 5.65 -11.57
CA VAL A 159 -3.12 6.60 -12.42
C VAL A 159 -3.87 7.64 -11.60
N VAL A 160 -4.25 7.30 -10.36
CA VAL A 160 -5.11 8.16 -9.52
C VAL A 160 -4.52 9.55 -9.28
N PRO A 161 -3.23 9.73 -8.90
CA PRO A 161 -2.69 11.07 -8.67
C PRO A 161 -2.74 11.95 -9.91
N LEU A 162 -2.51 11.38 -11.10
CA LEU A 162 -2.61 12.10 -12.36
C LEU A 162 -4.05 12.59 -12.62
N LEU A 163 -5.04 11.71 -12.44
CA LEU A 163 -6.45 12.08 -12.60
C LEU A 163 -6.88 13.15 -11.59
N LEU A 164 -6.45 13.03 -10.32
CA LEU A 164 -6.74 14.01 -9.29
C LEU A 164 -6.06 15.36 -9.60
N SER A 165 -4.83 15.35 -10.11
CA SER A 165 -4.12 16.58 -10.48
C SER A 165 -4.78 17.28 -11.69
N LEU A 166 -5.19 16.52 -12.69
CA LEU A 166 -5.96 17.06 -13.84
C LEU A 166 -7.30 17.65 -13.39
N GLY A 167 -7.99 16.96 -12.47
CA GLY A 167 -9.23 17.47 -11.87
C GLY A 167 -8.98 18.75 -11.08
N ALA A 168 -7.95 18.79 -10.23
CA ALA A 168 -7.60 19.93 -9.40
C ALA A 168 -7.25 21.17 -10.26
N SER A 169 -6.55 20.97 -11.38
CA SER A 169 -6.21 22.06 -12.30
C SER A 169 -7.41 22.54 -13.13
N ALA A 170 -8.38 21.65 -13.44
CA ALA A 170 -9.54 22.01 -14.25
C ALA A 170 -10.69 22.62 -13.42
N TRP A 171 -10.96 22.10 -12.23
CA TRP A 171 -12.14 22.42 -11.41
C TRP A 171 -11.81 22.91 -10.00
N GLY A 172 -10.52 22.97 -9.64
CA GLY A 172 -10.05 23.28 -8.30
C GLY A 172 -10.09 22.08 -7.36
N ALA A 173 -9.32 22.17 -6.27
CA ALA A 173 -9.10 21.09 -5.31
C ALA A 173 -10.41 20.62 -4.65
N ARG A 174 -11.25 21.56 -4.18
CA ARG A 174 -12.51 21.24 -3.48
C ARG A 174 -13.49 20.48 -4.36
N SER A 175 -13.69 20.95 -5.61
CA SER A 175 -14.56 20.28 -6.58
C SER A 175 -14.06 18.89 -6.92
N THR A 176 -12.73 18.71 -7.01
CA THR A 176 -12.11 17.41 -7.32
C THR A 176 -12.32 16.41 -6.18
N TRP A 177 -12.27 16.84 -4.90
CA TRP A 177 -12.65 15.99 -3.77
C TRP A 177 -14.11 15.52 -3.85
N LEU A 178 -15.05 16.41 -4.22
CA LEU A 178 -16.47 16.05 -4.38
C LEU A 178 -16.69 15.09 -5.55
N VAL A 179 -16.02 15.31 -6.68
CA VAL A 179 -16.08 14.41 -7.85
C VAL A 179 -15.49 13.05 -7.48
N ALA A 180 -14.36 13.01 -6.80
CA ALA A 180 -13.77 11.76 -6.32
C ALA A 180 -14.74 11.04 -5.36
N ALA A 181 -15.38 11.75 -4.42
CA ALA A 181 -16.38 11.19 -3.54
C ALA A 181 -17.55 10.56 -4.31
N ALA A 182 -18.07 11.24 -5.33
CA ALA A 182 -19.17 10.75 -6.16
C ALA A 182 -18.74 9.50 -6.97
N ILE A 183 -17.56 9.51 -7.58
CA ILE A 183 -17.02 8.38 -8.33
C ILE A 183 -16.86 7.17 -7.41
N ILE A 184 -16.26 7.35 -6.23
CA ILE A 184 -16.06 6.28 -5.25
C ILE A 184 -17.40 5.71 -4.80
N LEU A 185 -18.38 6.58 -4.49
CA LEU A 185 -19.70 6.13 -4.09
C LEU A 185 -20.33 5.25 -5.16
N VAL A 186 -20.39 5.73 -6.39
CA VAL A 186 -21.05 5.00 -7.50
C VAL A 186 -20.28 3.74 -7.85
N ALA A 187 -18.97 3.85 -8.08
CA ALA A 187 -18.16 2.72 -8.56
C ALA A 187 -18.02 1.61 -7.50
N VAL A 188 -17.66 1.96 -6.25
CA VAL A 188 -17.48 0.95 -5.20
C VAL A 188 -18.81 0.35 -4.77
N LEU A 189 -19.88 1.15 -4.74
CA LEU A 189 -21.23 0.65 -4.46
C LEU A 189 -21.70 -0.32 -5.55
N ALA A 190 -21.45 0.00 -6.82
CA ALA A 190 -21.74 -0.90 -7.93
C ALA A 190 -20.94 -2.21 -7.83
N ILE A 191 -19.64 -2.12 -7.57
CA ILE A 191 -18.78 -3.29 -7.33
C ILE A 191 -19.37 -4.14 -6.19
N ALA A 192 -19.68 -3.52 -5.05
CA ALA A 192 -20.19 -4.22 -3.87
C ALA A 192 -21.54 -4.91 -4.11
N ARG A 193 -22.47 -4.21 -4.77
CA ARG A 193 -23.86 -4.71 -4.94
C ARG A 193 -24.01 -5.69 -6.08
N LEU A 194 -23.31 -5.44 -7.20
CA LEU A 194 -23.48 -6.17 -8.45
C LEU A 194 -22.41 -7.24 -8.67
N GLY A 195 -21.24 -7.09 -8.03
CA GLY A 195 -20.09 -7.94 -8.35
C GLY A 195 -19.53 -8.75 -7.18
N ILE A 196 -19.56 -8.24 -5.94
CA ILE A 196 -19.00 -8.99 -4.81
C ILE A 196 -19.97 -10.07 -4.35
N VAL A 197 -19.47 -11.30 -4.28
CA VAL A 197 -20.14 -12.47 -3.71
C VAL A 197 -19.25 -12.98 -2.57
N ASP A 198 -19.85 -13.21 -1.41
CA ASP A 198 -19.08 -13.50 -0.19
C ASP A 198 -18.40 -14.87 -0.24
N GLN A 199 -19.06 -15.88 -0.79
CA GLN A 199 -18.53 -17.25 -0.87
C GLN A 199 -18.83 -17.90 -2.22
N PRO A 200 -17.96 -18.78 -2.76
CA PRO A 200 -18.20 -19.50 -4.00
C PRO A 200 -19.48 -20.35 -3.94
N GLU A 201 -19.79 -20.87 -2.76
CA GLU A 201 -20.95 -21.71 -2.49
C GLU A 201 -22.28 -20.98 -2.79
N ASP A 202 -22.33 -19.64 -2.67
CA ASP A 202 -23.48 -18.80 -3.01
C ASP A 202 -23.82 -18.83 -4.50
N LEU A 203 -22.85 -19.21 -5.35
CA LEU A 203 -23.02 -19.41 -6.79
C LEU A 203 -22.98 -20.90 -7.19
N GLY A 204 -23.00 -21.82 -6.21
CA GLY A 204 -22.87 -23.24 -6.47
C GLY A 204 -21.49 -23.65 -7.00
N GLN A 205 -20.48 -22.85 -6.79
CA GLN A 205 -19.09 -23.13 -7.19
C GLN A 205 -18.28 -23.62 -5.99
N ALA A 206 -17.26 -24.43 -6.25
CA ALA A 206 -16.26 -24.79 -5.25
C ALA A 206 -15.08 -23.82 -5.31
N ARG A 207 -14.32 -23.72 -4.22
CA ARG A 207 -13.07 -22.95 -4.19
C ARG A 207 -12.11 -23.45 -5.27
N ASP A 208 -11.33 -22.54 -5.84
CA ASP A 208 -10.45 -22.83 -6.98
C ASP A 208 -11.17 -23.41 -8.22
N GLY A 209 -12.52 -23.34 -8.29
CA GLY A 209 -13.30 -23.90 -9.39
C GLY A 209 -13.43 -25.43 -9.36
N GLY A 210 -13.20 -26.07 -8.22
CA GLY A 210 -13.30 -27.54 -8.07
C GLY A 210 -12.13 -28.32 -8.68
N GLY A 211 -11.13 -27.63 -9.27
CA GLY A 211 -9.98 -28.25 -9.93
C GLY A 211 -8.78 -28.57 -9.02
N GLY A 212 -8.94 -28.41 -7.73
CA GLY A 212 -7.91 -28.68 -6.75
C GLY A 212 -7.99 -30.11 -6.23
N GLY A 213 -7.39 -31.07 -6.92
CA GLY A 213 -6.91 -32.29 -6.27
C GLY A 213 -5.89 -31.84 -5.19
N GLY A 214 -6.43 -31.68 -3.97
CA GLY A 214 -5.65 -31.14 -2.87
C GLY A 214 -4.41 -31.96 -2.61
N ARG A 215 -3.27 -31.45 -3.05
CA ARG A 215 -2.07 -31.61 -2.24
C ARG A 215 -2.30 -30.67 -1.07
N GLU A 216 -2.86 -31.18 0.03
CA GLU A 216 -2.63 -30.59 1.33
C GLU A 216 -1.12 -30.40 1.41
N ILE A 217 -0.65 -29.17 1.16
CA ILE A 217 0.65 -28.78 1.63
C ILE A 217 0.44 -28.75 3.14
N SER A 218 0.58 -29.92 3.78
CA SER A 218 0.78 -29.98 5.21
C SER A 218 2.11 -29.27 5.45
N PHE A 219 2.04 -27.95 5.62
CA PHE A 219 3.14 -27.24 6.23
C PHE A 219 3.38 -27.94 7.54
N GLN A 220 4.55 -28.59 7.69
CA GLN A 220 4.99 -29.07 8.97
C GLN A 220 5.11 -27.82 9.86
N VAL A 221 4.01 -27.56 10.60
CA VAL A 221 3.84 -26.38 11.48
C VAL A 221 4.83 -26.41 12.65
N ASP A 222 5.61 -27.49 12.76
CA ASP A 222 6.37 -27.83 13.97
C ASP A 222 7.79 -27.27 14.06
N GLN A 223 8.24 -26.48 13.07
CA GLN A 223 9.55 -25.85 13.12
C GLN A 223 9.40 -24.32 13.10
N GLY A 224 9.44 -23.70 14.26
CA GLY A 224 9.47 -22.24 14.39
C GLY A 224 9.92 -21.79 15.77
N ILE A 225 10.70 -20.73 15.79
CA ILE A 225 11.26 -20.10 16.98
C ILE A 225 10.13 -19.44 17.80
N GLY A 226 10.23 -19.46 19.13
CA GLY A 226 9.24 -18.84 20.01
C GLY A 226 9.17 -17.31 19.83
N ARG A 227 7.96 -16.72 19.96
CA ARG A 227 7.74 -15.28 19.78
C ARG A 227 8.71 -14.40 20.58
N SER A 228 8.94 -14.75 21.86
CA SER A 228 9.84 -13.98 22.73
C SER A 228 11.30 -14.03 22.27
N GLU A 229 11.71 -15.13 21.68
CA GLU A 229 13.04 -15.34 21.16
C GLU A 229 13.26 -14.55 19.86
N VAL A 230 12.26 -14.54 18.95
CA VAL A 230 12.30 -13.73 17.73
C VAL A 230 12.42 -12.25 18.06
N LEU A 231 11.62 -11.73 19.01
CA LEU A 231 11.66 -10.32 19.41
C LEU A 231 12.98 -9.93 20.13
N ARG A 232 13.77 -10.89 20.58
CA ARG A 232 15.14 -10.67 21.11
C ARG A 232 16.21 -10.83 20.05
N SER A 233 15.89 -11.34 18.85
CA SER A 233 16.87 -11.58 17.81
C SER A 233 17.26 -10.29 17.07
N ALA A 234 18.56 -10.10 16.85
CA ALA A 234 19.07 -8.99 16.03
C ALA A 234 18.52 -9.04 14.59
N SER A 235 18.24 -10.25 14.07
CA SER A 235 17.71 -10.47 12.73
C SER A 235 16.33 -9.86 12.54
N PHE A 236 15.44 -9.99 13.54
CA PHE A 236 14.12 -9.36 13.49
C PHE A 236 14.22 -7.84 13.47
N TRP A 237 15.05 -7.26 14.32
CA TRP A 237 15.21 -5.82 14.42
C TRP A 237 15.93 -5.21 13.21
N MET A 238 16.83 -5.96 12.57
CA MET A 238 17.42 -5.56 11.29
C MET A 238 16.36 -5.45 10.19
N LEU A 239 15.50 -6.47 10.03
CA LEU A 239 14.39 -6.41 9.08
C LEU A 239 13.42 -5.28 9.42
N ALA A 240 13.09 -5.11 10.70
CA ALA A 240 12.22 -4.05 11.18
C ALA A 240 12.82 -2.64 10.91
N ALA A 241 14.12 -2.45 11.09
CA ALA A 241 14.80 -1.20 10.83
C ALA A 241 14.79 -0.85 9.33
N VAL A 242 15.08 -1.82 8.45
CA VAL A 242 15.01 -1.60 6.99
C VAL A 242 13.57 -1.36 6.54
N ALA A 243 12.59 -2.11 7.07
CA ALA A 243 11.18 -1.90 6.77
C ALA A 243 10.67 -0.53 7.27
N SER A 244 11.14 -0.09 8.46
CA SER A 244 10.82 1.23 9.00
C SER A 244 11.42 2.35 8.14
N ALA A 245 12.70 2.25 7.78
CA ALA A 245 13.35 3.21 6.90
C ALA A 245 12.64 3.29 5.53
N ASN A 246 12.33 2.14 4.93
CA ASN A 246 11.57 2.08 3.69
C ASN A 246 10.21 2.79 3.84
N SER A 247 9.48 2.52 4.92
CA SER A 247 8.16 3.08 5.15
C SER A 247 8.19 4.59 5.40
N VAL A 248 9.13 5.09 6.22
CA VAL A 248 9.30 6.53 6.50
C VAL A 248 9.70 7.28 5.23
N LEU A 249 10.78 6.83 4.58
CA LEU A 249 11.36 7.55 3.45
C LEU A 249 10.46 7.51 2.23
N ILE A 250 9.93 6.33 1.85
CA ILE A 250 9.03 6.24 0.70
C ILE A 250 7.77 7.08 0.94
N THR A 251 7.14 7.00 2.13
CA THR A 251 5.92 7.76 2.38
C THR A 251 6.21 9.26 2.43
N GLY A 252 7.33 9.68 3.03
CA GLY A 252 7.74 11.08 3.04
C GLY A 252 7.99 11.63 1.63
N MET A 253 8.78 10.90 0.81
CA MET A 253 9.06 11.26 -0.58
C MET A 253 7.80 11.31 -1.45
N VAL A 254 6.92 10.32 -1.32
CA VAL A 254 5.65 10.24 -2.06
C VAL A 254 4.70 11.36 -1.65
N PHE A 255 4.59 11.65 -0.36
CA PHE A 255 3.70 12.70 0.15
C PHE A 255 4.16 14.10 -0.29
N HIS A 256 5.47 14.35 -0.35
CA HIS A 256 6.05 15.62 -0.78
C HIS A 256 6.58 15.60 -2.22
N GLN A 257 6.17 14.63 -3.05
CA GLN A 257 6.67 14.49 -4.42
C GLN A 257 6.45 15.74 -5.27
N THR A 258 5.29 16.40 -5.12
CA THR A 258 5.01 17.65 -5.81
C THR A 258 5.95 18.78 -5.41
N ASN A 259 6.35 18.86 -4.14
CA ASN A 259 7.32 19.87 -3.67
C ASN A 259 8.73 19.57 -4.15
N VAL A 260 9.19 18.32 -3.97
CA VAL A 260 10.53 17.90 -4.40
C VAL A 260 10.72 18.14 -5.91
N LEU A 261 9.72 17.82 -6.72
CA LEU A 261 9.78 18.06 -8.16
C LEU A 261 9.43 19.49 -8.54
N GLY A 262 8.62 20.19 -7.75
CA GLY A 262 8.33 21.62 -7.90
C GLY A 262 9.56 22.49 -7.73
N GLU A 263 10.47 22.15 -6.80
CA GLU A 263 11.79 22.81 -6.66
C GLU A 263 12.66 22.69 -7.93
N LEU A 264 12.35 21.73 -8.82
CA LEU A 264 12.97 21.56 -10.14
C LEU A 264 12.18 22.21 -11.28
N GLY A 265 11.08 22.91 -10.98
CA GLY A 265 10.22 23.57 -11.98
C GLY A 265 9.16 22.65 -12.62
N TYR A 266 8.94 21.44 -12.10
CA TYR A 266 7.86 20.57 -12.59
C TYR A 266 6.51 21.08 -12.09
N SER A 267 5.50 21.09 -12.99
CA SER A 267 4.11 21.33 -12.57
C SER A 267 3.58 20.19 -11.70
N ASN A 268 2.53 20.46 -10.91
CA ASN A 268 1.89 19.44 -10.06
C ASN A 268 1.40 18.24 -10.89
N THR A 269 0.90 18.47 -12.11
CA THR A 269 0.48 17.39 -13.02
C THR A 269 1.67 16.57 -13.52
N ALA A 270 2.78 17.20 -13.88
CA ALA A 270 3.99 16.49 -14.29
C ALA A 270 4.60 15.69 -13.13
N ALA A 271 4.60 16.24 -11.90
CA ALA A 271 5.01 15.52 -10.69
C ALA A 271 4.09 14.34 -10.38
N ALA A 272 2.78 14.49 -10.56
CA ALA A 272 1.82 13.41 -10.39
C ALA A 272 1.97 12.31 -11.46
N ALA A 273 2.34 12.64 -12.69
CA ALA A 273 2.62 11.67 -13.75
C ALA A 273 3.81 10.76 -13.41
N MET A 274 4.74 11.19 -12.56
CA MET A 274 5.88 10.38 -12.12
C MET A 274 5.50 9.19 -11.23
N PHE A 275 4.26 9.09 -10.76
CA PHE A 275 3.76 7.86 -10.14
C PHE A 275 3.61 6.69 -11.12
N LEU A 276 3.48 6.94 -12.42
CA LEU A 276 3.42 5.87 -13.44
C LEU A 276 4.75 5.08 -13.53
N PRO A 277 5.92 5.72 -13.79
CA PRO A 277 7.19 5.00 -13.75
C PRO A 277 7.49 4.39 -12.37
N GLN A 278 7.01 5.00 -11.29
CA GLN A 278 7.13 4.42 -9.94
C GLN A 278 6.37 3.10 -9.82
N ALA A 279 5.17 2.97 -10.40
CA ALA A 279 4.43 1.71 -10.41
C ALA A 279 5.16 0.63 -11.21
N ILE A 280 5.73 0.98 -12.37
CA ILE A 280 6.58 0.06 -13.16
C ILE A 280 7.75 -0.43 -12.30
N GLY A 281 8.44 0.49 -11.62
CA GLY A 281 9.50 0.18 -10.67
C GLY A 281 9.05 -0.76 -9.56
N ALA A 282 7.85 -0.58 -9.00
CA ALA A 282 7.32 -1.42 -7.93
C ALA A 282 7.07 -2.86 -8.39
N ILE A 283 6.52 -3.05 -9.58
CA ILE A 283 6.33 -4.37 -10.18
C ILE A 283 7.69 -5.03 -10.43
N ALA A 284 8.61 -4.32 -11.09
CA ALA A 284 9.95 -4.83 -11.37
C ALA A 284 10.71 -5.17 -10.09
N GLY A 285 10.65 -4.30 -9.06
CA GLY A 285 11.26 -4.52 -7.76
C GLY A 285 10.68 -5.74 -7.04
N GLY A 286 9.36 -5.87 -7.01
CA GLY A 286 8.70 -7.04 -6.43
C GLY A 286 9.16 -8.36 -7.06
N LEU A 287 9.20 -8.41 -8.38
CA LEU A 287 9.62 -9.61 -9.13
C LEU A 287 11.11 -9.91 -8.95
N THR A 288 11.99 -8.91 -9.13
CA THR A 288 13.44 -9.10 -9.06
C THR A 288 13.91 -9.45 -7.67
N PHE A 289 13.43 -8.76 -6.64
CA PHE A 289 13.78 -9.04 -5.24
C PHE A 289 13.13 -10.34 -4.75
N GLY A 290 11.90 -10.65 -5.18
CA GLY A 290 11.26 -11.94 -4.91
C GLY A 290 12.11 -13.08 -5.45
N TRP A 291 12.47 -13.02 -6.74
CA TRP A 291 13.37 -14.00 -7.38
C TRP A 291 14.73 -14.08 -6.65
N ALA A 292 15.34 -12.95 -6.31
CA ALA A 292 16.64 -12.93 -5.64
C ALA A 292 16.58 -13.52 -4.22
N CYS A 293 15.49 -13.35 -3.51
CA CYS A 293 15.27 -13.93 -2.19
C CYS A 293 15.17 -15.47 -2.21
N ASP A 294 14.72 -16.05 -3.32
CA ASP A 294 14.66 -17.51 -3.50
C ASP A 294 16.03 -18.14 -3.78
N HIS A 295 17.05 -17.32 -4.03
CA HIS A 295 18.41 -17.74 -4.36
C HIS A 295 19.40 -17.48 -3.21
N ARG A 296 20.67 -17.89 -3.38
CA ARG A 296 21.71 -17.81 -2.32
C ARG A 296 22.01 -16.42 -1.77
N GLY A 297 21.58 -15.35 -2.46
CA GLY A 297 21.83 -13.96 -2.09
C GLY A 297 20.80 -13.34 -1.13
N ARG A 298 19.79 -14.07 -0.66
CA ARG A 298 18.65 -13.54 0.11
C ARG A 298 19.00 -12.64 1.31
N PHE A 299 20.07 -12.95 2.03
CA PHE A 299 20.51 -12.19 3.20
C PHE A 299 21.15 -10.84 2.88
N LEU A 300 21.53 -10.60 1.61
CA LEU A 300 22.00 -9.30 1.13
C LEU A 300 20.86 -8.39 0.68
N MET A 301 19.64 -8.91 0.54
CA MET A 301 18.51 -8.14 0.03
C MET A 301 18.10 -6.96 0.92
N PRO A 302 18.14 -7.04 2.28
CA PRO A 302 17.93 -5.88 3.12
C PRO A 302 18.95 -4.74 2.85
N ALA A 303 20.23 -5.11 2.64
CA ALA A 303 21.26 -4.13 2.28
C ALA A 303 21.00 -3.52 0.89
N ALA A 304 20.54 -4.32 -0.07
CA ALA A 304 20.20 -3.83 -1.41
C ALA A 304 19.00 -2.86 -1.39
N VAL A 305 17.95 -3.14 -0.60
CA VAL A 305 16.83 -2.22 -0.40
C VAL A 305 17.32 -0.91 0.24
N ALA A 306 18.15 -1.00 1.30
CA ALA A 306 18.70 0.18 1.96
C ALA A 306 19.59 1.00 1.00
N ALA A 307 20.40 0.36 0.16
CA ALA A 307 21.23 1.04 -0.84
C ALA A 307 20.40 1.77 -1.90
N LEU A 308 19.32 1.14 -2.37
CA LEU A 308 18.38 1.79 -3.29
C LEU A 308 17.64 2.95 -2.65
N LEU A 309 17.27 2.86 -1.36
CA LEU A 309 16.70 3.99 -0.62
C LEU A 309 17.68 5.16 -0.53
N ALA A 310 18.95 4.91 -0.22
CA ALA A 310 19.97 5.93 -0.20
C ALA A 310 20.15 6.56 -1.59
N ALA A 311 20.21 5.73 -2.65
CA ALA A 311 20.26 6.22 -4.03
C ALA A 311 19.03 7.06 -4.40
N GLY A 312 17.82 6.64 -3.99
CA GLY A 312 16.59 7.41 -4.17
C GLY A 312 16.66 8.78 -3.50
N CYS A 313 17.14 8.85 -2.26
CA CYS A 313 17.37 10.12 -1.56
C CYS A 313 18.37 11.02 -2.30
N LEU A 314 19.48 10.46 -2.79
CA LEU A 314 20.48 11.22 -3.54
C LEU A 314 19.97 11.68 -4.91
N LEU A 315 19.26 10.83 -5.64
CA LEU A 315 18.64 11.18 -6.93
C LEU A 315 17.62 12.31 -6.77
N GLY A 316 16.74 12.23 -5.76
CA GLY A 316 15.77 13.28 -5.49
C GLY A 316 16.40 14.56 -4.97
N GLY A 317 17.44 14.46 -4.13
CA GLY A 317 18.14 15.62 -3.54
C GLY A 317 19.09 16.34 -4.50
N LEU A 318 19.86 15.61 -5.30
CA LEU A 318 20.93 16.15 -6.15
C LEU A 318 20.59 16.16 -7.63
N GLY A 319 19.65 15.31 -8.06
CA GLY A 319 19.28 15.19 -9.48
C GLY A 319 18.66 16.48 -10.01
N SER A 320 19.01 16.87 -11.24
CA SER A 320 18.52 18.10 -11.88
C SER A 320 18.00 17.89 -13.30
N SER A 321 18.29 16.74 -13.92
CA SER A 321 17.83 16.42 -15.27
C SER A 321 16.53 15.59 -15.26
N SER A 322 15.76 15.63 -16.35
CA SER A 322 14.57 14.79 -16.51
C SER A 322 14.90 13.29 -16.39
N GLY A 323 16.11 12.87 -16.83
CA GLY A 323 16.57 11.49 -16.67
C GLY A 323 16.76 11.10 -15.22
N THR A 324 17.31 11.99 -14.37
CA THR A 324 17.47 11.73 -12.93
C THR A 324 16.15 11.72 -12.18
N VAL A 325 15.16 12.54 -12.58
CA VAL A 325 13.80 12.53 -12.04
C VAL A 325 13.09 11.22 -12.39
N PHE A 326 13.23 10.76 -13.62
CA PHE A 326 12.68 9.48 -14.04
C PHE A 326 13.33 8.32 -13.28
N ALA A 327 14.66 8.31 -13.15
CA ALA A 327 15.40 7.32 -12.37
C ALA A 327 14.99 7.33 -10.88
N TYR A 328 14.82 8.51 -10.28
CA TYR A 328 14.29 8.69 -8.93
C TYR A 328 12.95 7.97 -8.77
N SER A 329 12.01 8.20 -9.69
CA SER A 329 10.68 7.61 -9.63
C SER A 329 10.71 6.08 -9.75
N ILE A 330 11.51 5.54 -10.68
CA ILE A 330 11.72 4.09 -10.82
C ILE A 330 12.33 3.50 -9.53
N VAL A 331 13.35 4.14 -8.96
CA VAL A 331 14.02 3.67 -7.74
C VAL A 331 13.05 3.64 -6.56
N LEU A 332 12.20 4.66 -6.38
CA LEU A 332 11.16 4.65 -5.34
C LEU A 332 10.21 3.46 -5.50
N GLY A 333 9.81 3.18 -6.74
CA GLY A 333 9.01 2.02 -7.05
C GLY A 333 9.72 0.73 -6.67
N VAL A 334 10.96 0.54 -7.13
CA VAL A 334 11.75 -0.66 -6.83
C VAL A 334 11.91 -0.86 -5.32
N CYS A 335 12.13 0.20 -4.55
CA CYS A 335 12.18 0.15 -3.09
C CYS A 335 10.85 -0.32 -2.48
N THR A 336 9.73 0.16 -3.03
CA THR A 336 8.39 -0.22 -2.56
C THR A 336 8.12 -1.71 -2.79
N GLY A 337 8.28 -2.18 -4.02
CA GLY A 337 8.03 -3.58 -4.39
C GLY A 337 9.08 -4.53 -3.81
N GLY A 338 10.36 -4.15 -3.90
CA GLY A 338 11.48 -4.93 -3.37
C GLY A 338 11.42 -5.07 -1.86
N GLY A 339 11.11 -3.99 -1.13
CA GLY A 339 10.93 -4.02 0.33
C GLY A 339 9.81 -4.96 0.76
N ALA A 340 8.68 -4.94 0.04
CA ALA A 340 7.57 -5.86 0.30
C ALA A 340 7.97 -7.33 0.07
N ALA A 341 8.67 -7.62 -1.04
CA ALA A 341 9.17 -8.96 -1.35
C ALA A 341 10.17 -9.47 -0.31
N VAL A 342 11.12 -8.63 0.10
CA VAL A 342 12.13 -8.97 1.12
C VAL A 342 11.46 -9.30 2.47
N ASN A 343 10.51 -8.47 2.91
CA ASN A 343 9.79 -8.71 4.16
C ASN A 343 8.95 -9.99 4.11
N GLY A 344 8.27 -10.24 2.99
CA GLY A 344 7.42 -11.41 2.79
C GLY A 344 8.20 -12.73 2.74
N THR A 345 9.43 -12.72 2.23
CA THR A 345 10.25 -13.93 2.05
C THR A 345 11.22 -14.19 3.19
N LEU A 346 11.89 -13.16 3.72
CA LEU A 346 12.90 -13.35 4.75
C LEU A 346 12.31 -13.66 6.11
N LEU A 347 11.15 -13.12 6.45
CA LEU A 347 10.53 -13.36 7.75
C LEU A 347 10.23 -14.86 7.99
N PRO A 348 9.54 -15.57 7.07
CA PRO A 348 9.34 -17.01 7.22
C PRO A 348 10.64 -17.82 7.07
N ALA A 349 11.59 -17.36 6.24
CA ALA A 349 12.87 -18.04 6.03
C ALA A 349 13.79 -18.01 7.25
N LEU A 350 13.71 -16.98 8.09
CA LEU A 350 14.53 -16.83 9.30
C LEU A 350 13.87 -17.44 10.53
N PHE A 351 12.55 -17.37 10.66
CA PHE A 351 11.85 -17.67 11.91
C PHE A 351 10.86 -18.83 11.80
N GLY A 352 10.71 -19.42 10.60
CA GLY A 352 9.75 -20.49 10.35
C GLY A 352 8.30 -20.01 10.29
N LEU A 353 7.36 -20.93 10.17
CA LEU A 353 5.95 -20.64 9.94
C LEU A 353 5.09 -20.65 11.20
N ARG A 354 5.58 -21.19 12.31
CA ARG A 354 4.81 -21.38 13.55
C ARG A 354 4.15 -20.10 14.08
N ASN A 355 4.87 -18.97 14.07
CA ASN A 355 4.40 -17.68 14.58
C ASN A 355 4.34 -16.60 13.49
N ILE A 356 4.34 -16.99 12.22
CA ILE A 356 4.51 -16.04 11.09
C ILE A 356 3.43 -14.95 11.05
N GLY A 357 2.19 -15.29 11.36
CA GLY A 357 1.09 -14.32 11.40
C GLY A 357 1.32 -13.22 12.46
N THR A 358 1.75 -13.61 13.66
CA THR A 358 2.08 -12.66 14.73
C THR A 358 3.27 -11.78 14.35
N LEU A 359 4.34 -12.37 13.80
CA LEU A 359 5.55 -11.63 13.41
C LEU A 359 5.30 -10.67 12.24
N THR A 360 4.55 -11.12 11.24
CA THR A 360 4.10 -10.26 10.13
C THR A 360 3.23 -9.11 10.65
N GLY A 361 2.34 -9.40 11.61
CA GLY A 361 1.52 -8.39 12.27
C GLY A 361 2.36 -7.33 12.98
N PHE A 362 3.39 -7.73 13.75
CA PHE A 362 4.31 -6.79 14.40
C PHE A 362 5.07 -5.91 13.40
N LEU A 363 5.64 -6.53 12.36
CA LEU A 363 6.35 -5.81 11.32
C LEU A 363 5.41 -4.82 10.58
N LYS A 364 4.16 -5.23 10.36
CA LYS A 364 3.14 -4.38 9.75
C LYS A 364 2.80 -3.17 10.63
N VAL A 365 2.66 -3.35 11.95
CA VAL A 365 2.44 -2.24 12.89
C VAL A 365 3.61 -1.25 12.83
N ILE A 366 4.87 -1.74 12.91
CA ILE A 366 6.06 -0.90 12.78
C ILE A 366 6.02 -0.12 11.46
N SER A 367 5.75 -0.80 10.35
CA SER A 367 5.68 -0.16 9.03
C SER A 367 4.59 0.92 8.96
N VAL A 368 3.38 0.65 9.48
CA VAL A 368 2.27 1.62 9.45
C VAL A 368 2.58 2.84 10.32
N MET A 369 3.13 2.65 11.52
CA MET A 369 3.58 3.77 12.36
C MET A 369 4.65 4.59 11.66
N SER A 370 5.59 3.92 11.00
CA SER A 370 6.66 4.57 10.23
C SER A 370 6.11 5.39 9.05
N THR A 371 5.09 4.90 8.33
CA THR A 371 4.45 5.67 7.25
C THR A 371 3.80 6.96 7.75
N ALA A 372 3.30 6.97 8.97
CA ALA A 372 2.70 8.16 9.55
C ALA A 372 3.75 9.25 9.87
N ILE A 373 4.96 8.84 10.30
CA ILE A 373 6.05 9.75 10.67
C ILE A 373 6.68 10.42 9.44
N GLY A 374 6.76 9.70 8.31
CA GLY A 374 7.48 10.15 7.11
C GLY A 374 7.16 11.58 6.67
N PRO A 375 5.91 11.93 6.37
CA PRO A 375 5.54 13.26 5.91
C PRO A 375 5.96 14.38 6.87
N LEU A 376 5.73 14.19 8.18
CA LEU A 376 6.13 15.19 9.18
C LEU A 376 7.65 15.35 9.27
N ALA A 377 8.40 14.23 9.25
CA ALA A 377 9.85 14.29 9.28
C ALA A 377 10.41 15.07 8.08
N PHE A 378 9.84 14.89 6.88
CA PHE A 378 10.24 15.59 5.67
C PHE A 378 9.88 17.09 5.71
N SER A 379 8.70 17.46 6.25
CA SER A 379 8.34 18.87 6.41
C SER A 379 9.29 19.59 7.38
N ILE A 380 9.54 18.99 8.56
CA ILE A 380 10.52 19.54 9.53
C ILE A 380 11.92 19.61 8.89
N GLY A 381 12.31 18.58 8.15
CA GLY A 381 13.57 18.59 7.42
C GLY A 381 13.66 19.74 6.42
N ALA A 382 12.59 20.00 5.66
CA ALA A 382 12.54 21.13 4.74
C ALA A 382 12.62 22.49 5.46
N ASP A 383 11.94 22.64 6.59
CA ASP A 383 12.00 23.85 7.43
C ASP A 383 13.43 24.09 7.95
N VAL A 384 14.14 23.03 8.37
CA VAL A 384 15.50 23.11 8.92
C VAL A 384 16.56 23.34 7.83
N PHE A 385 16.46 22.63 6.70
CA PHE A 385 17.46 22.68 5.62
C PHE A 385 17.09 23.67 4.50
N GLY A 386 15.95 24.36 4.60
CA GLY A 386 15.47 25.36 3.65
C GLY A 386 14.87 24.80 2.37
N THR A 387 15.01 23.50 2.09
CA THR A 387 14.47 22.83 0.90
C THR A 387 14.13 21.35 1.18
N TYR A 388 13.14 20.81 0.49
CA TYR A 388 12.84 19.37 0.53
C TYR A 388 13.99 18.53 -0.03
N ARG A 389 14.67 19.05 -1.05
CA ARG A 389 15.83 18.39 -1.67
C ARG A 389 17.03 18.32 -0.72
N GLY A 390 17.28 19.38 0.05
CA GLY A 390 18.28 19.39 1.11
C GLY A 390 17.99 18.36 2.20
N ALA A 391 16.74 18.28 2.64
CA ALA A 391 16.29 17.27 3.59
C ALA A 391 16.51 15.83 3.06
N LEU A 392 16.24 15.56 1.78
CA LEU A 392 16.48 14.25 1.16
C LEU A 392 17.95 13.81 1.25
N VAL A 393 18.89 14.70 0.97
CA VAL A 393 20.34 14.38 1.05
C VAL A 393 20.71 13.94 2.46
N VAL A 394 20.23 14.67 3.48
CA VAL A 394 20.52 14.35 4.89
C VAL A 394 19.84 13.04 5.30
N PHE A 395 18.59 12.84 4.93
CA PHE A 395 17.87 11.61 5.24
C PHE A 395 18.45 10.38 4.54
N GLY A 396 19.17 10.55 3.43
CA GLY A 396 19.93 9.49 2.76
C GLY A 396 21.05 8.88 3.61
N ILE A 397 21.51 9.57 4.67
CA ILE A 397 22.49 9.04 5.62
C ILE A 397 21.93 7.83 6.37
N TRP A 398 20.67 7.86 6.78
CA TRP A 398 20.06 6.77 7.52
C TRP A 398 20.07 5.42 6.76
N PRO A 399 19.55 5.30 5.54
CA PRO A 399 19.65 4.05 4.80
C PRO A 399 21.11 3.69 4.45
N ALA A 400 22.02 4.66 4.25
CA ALA A 400 23.45 4.36 4.04
C ALA A 400 24.09 3.68 5.27
N VAL A 401 23.75 4.10 6.48
CA VAL A 401 24.15 3.41 7.72
C VAL A 401 23.55 2.01 7.80
N LEU A 402 22.28 1.84 7.39
CA LEU A 402 21.63 0.54 7.35
C LEU A 402 22.28 -0.41 6.32
N VAL A 403 22.84 0.10 5.22
CA VAL A 403 23.62 -0.73 4.29
C VAL A 403 24.82 -1.34 5.01
N ALA A 404 25.60 -0.53 5.70
CA ALA A 404 26.77 -1.02 6.44
C ALA A 404 26.35 -2.04 7.51
N ALA A 405 25.31 -1.75 8.28
CA ALA A 405 24.79 -2.64 9.29
C ALA A 405 24.29 -3.96 8.70
N ALA A 406 23.56 -3.92 7.57
CA ALA A 406 23.01 -5.11 6.91
C ALA A 406 24.08 -5.97 6.20
N VAL A 407 25.17 -5.37 5.72
CA VAL A 407 26.32 -6.12 5.15
C VAL A 407 27.11 -6.84 6.25
N ILE A 408 27.27 -6.20 7.41
CA ILE A 408 27.95 -6.77 8.58
C ILE A 408 27.06 -7.84 9.25
N TRP A 409 25.74 -7.69 9.10
CA TRP A 409 24.76 -8.59 9.68
C TRP A 409 24.93 -10.00 9.11
N ARG A 410 25.26 -10.91 9.99
CA ARG A 410 25.28 -12.35 9.69
C ARG A 410 24.15 -12.99 10.50
N PRO A 411 23.05 -13.42 9.86
CA PRO A 411 22.05 -14.18 10.58
C PRO A 411 22.71 -15.45 11.11
N GLY A 412 22.76 -15.61 12.42
CA GLY A 412 23.23 -16.84 13.05
C GLY A 412 22.45 -18.01 12.44
N ARG A 413 23.13 -19.10 12.15
CA ARG A 413 22.47 -20.38 11.93
C ARG A 413 21.86 -20.76 13.28
N ALA A 414 20.54 -20.48 13.45
CA ALA A 414 19.76 -21.02 14.56
C ALA A 414 19.43 -22.48 14.27
#